data_5aa0ee5e39719c53d39ef74c710c3fd9
#
_entry.id   5aa0ee5e39719c53d39ef74c710c3fd9
#
_cell.length_a   1.000
_cell.length_b   1.000
_cell.length_c   1.000
_cell.angle_alpha   90.00
_cell.angle_beta   90.00
_cell.angle_gamma   90.00
#
_symmetry.space_group_name_H-M   'P 1'
#
loop_
_entity.id
_entity.type
_entity.pdbx_description
1 polymer ?
#
loop_
_entity_poly.entity_id
_entity_poly.type
_entity_poly.pdbx_seq_one_letter_code
_entity_poly.pdbx_strand_id
1 'polypeptide(L)'
;EVLTPAIKDHLIYDNGASQKGKGIDFTRRRLETHLHRFFRENQSNDGYILLMDFSKYYDNIRHDKLMELFEKYVDDDTALWFLEKIVDNEKVDVSYMSDEEYESAMDDVFNSLEHEKVDKSLLTGKKFLRKHLNIGDQVAQDAGIAYPIPIDNYIKIVKGVKFYGRYMDDSYVIHRDKEFLKGLLIEIVEIAHDLGITVNLRKTRICKLSEMWRFLQIQYSLTDTGRVIHKIHPKRLTGMRRKAKKLALILSEKDFDDWFRSWFNGHCHYMSKLQRSNMLDLCKKLKEEHYYGKTDFS
;
A
#
# COMPACT_ATOMS: atom_id res chain seq x y z
N GLU A 1 14.97 -14.79 -8.06
CA GLU A 1 15.81 -15.40 -7.01
C GLU A 1 17.00 -14.52 -6.61
N VAL A 2 17.57 -13.68 -7.50
CA VAL A 2 18.72 -12.78 -7.23
C VAL A 2 18.29 -11.50 -6.53
N LEU A 3 17.27 -10.81 -7.05
CA LEU A 3 16.86 -9.48 -6.59
C LEU A 3 16.37 -9.47 -5.14
N THR A 4 15.44 -10.37 -4.76
CA THR A 4 14.88 -10.41 -3.41
C THR A 4 15.96 -10.56 -2.32
N PRO A 5 16.94 -11.48 -2.42
CA PRO A 5 18.05 -11.55 -1.47
C PRO A 5 18.90 -10.29 -1.42
N ALA A 6 19.23 -9.69 -2.58
CA ALA A 6 20.08 -8.53 -2.68
C ALA A 6 19.50 -7.29 -1.99
N ILE A 7 18.17 -7.05 -2.13
CA ILE A 7 17.51 -5.88 -1.52
C ILE A 7 17.10 -6.10 -0.07
N LYS A 8 16.93 -7.35 0.38
CA LYS A 8 16.29 -7.68 1.67
C LYS A 8 16.98 -7.03 2.86
N ASP A 9 18.30 -7.02 2.89
CA ASP A 9 19.08 -6.51 4.03
C ASP A 9 19.11 -4.98 4.08
N HIS A 10 18.67 -4.32 3.00
CA HIS A 10 18.54 -2.87 2.89
C HIS A 10 17.14 -2.34 3.26
N LEU A 11 16.17 -3.26 3.40
CA LEU A 11 14.81 -2.90 3.79
C LEU A 11 14.71 -2.69 5.30
N ILE A 12 14.03 -1.63 5.70
CA ILE A 12 13.71 -1.43 7.12
C ILE A 12 12.87 -2.60 7.65
N TYR A 13 13.06 -2.98 8.92
CA TYR A 13 12.30 -4.05 9.56
C TYR A 13 10.78 -3.83 9.44
N ASP A 14 10.31 -2.58 9.56
CA ASP A 14 8.90 -2.18 9.54
C ASP A 14 8.34 -1.95 8.13
N ASN A 15 9.05 -2.41 7.06
CA ASN A 15 8.49 -2.60 5.74
C ASN A 15 7.78 -3.96 5.71
N GLY A 16 6.45 -3.94 5.55
CA GLY A 16 5.62 -5.14 5.65
C GLY A 16 5.13 -5.71 4.31
N ALA A 17 5.49 -5.09 3.18
CA ALA A 17 4.99 -5.53 1.88
C ALA A 17 5.91 -6.57 1.21
N SER A 18 5.33 -7.49 0.45
CA SER A 18 6.00 -8.45 -0.46
C SER A 18 7.22 -9.19 0.12
N GLN A 19 7.21 -9.47 1.42
CA GLN A 19 8.26 -10.22 2.11
C GLN A 19 7.70 -11.46 2.78
N LYS A 20 8.44 -12.58 2.72
CA LYS A 20 8.05 -13.84 3.38
C LYS A 20 7.84 -13.64 4.89
N GLY A 21 6.70 -14.07 5.40
CA GLY A 21 6.34 -13.93 6.82
C GLY A 21 5.85 -12.54 7.22
N LYS A 22 5.79 -11.58 6.29
CA LYS A 22 5.20 -10.26 6.48
C LYS A 22 3.90 -10.13 5.68
N GLY A 23 3.30 -8.97 5.65
CA GLY A 23 2.05 -8.68 4.96
C GLY A 23 1.27 -7.58 5.67
N ILE A 24 0.03 -7.37 5.24
CA ILE A 24 -0.82 -6.31 5.78
C ILE A 24 -1.06 -6.45 7.29
N ASP A 25 -1.22 -7.68 7.80
CA ASP A 25 -1.44 -7.91 9.24
C ASP A 25 -0.15 -7.73 10.05
N PHE A 26 1.01 -8.04 9.48
CA PHE A 26 2.29 -7.69 10.09
C PHE A 26 2.39 -6.17 10.25
N THR A 27 2.15 -5.40 9.19
CA THR A 27 2.24 -3.93 9.22
C THR A 27 1.26 -3.32 10.22
N ARG A 28 0.04 -3.83 10.29
CA ARG A 28 -0.97 -3.40 11.28
C ARG A 28 -0.50 -3.68 12.72
N ARG A 29 0.01 -4.89 13.01
CA ARG A 29 0.57 -5.21 14.33
C ARG A 29 1.79 -4.35 14.66
N ARG A 30 2.63 -4.02 13.69
CA ARG A 30 3.76 -3.10 13.90
C ARG A 30 3.28 -1.70 14.26
N LEU A 31 2.27 -1.18 13.58
CA LEU A 31 1.64 0.09 13.93
C LEU A 31 1.10 0.09 15.38
N GLU A 32 0.36 -0.95 15.78
CA GLU A 32 -0.14 -1.07 17.15
C GLU A 32 1.00 -1.15 18.16
N THR A 33 2.07 -1.90 17.85
CA THR A 33 3.28 -1.96 18.67
C THR A 33 3.92 -0.58 18.83
N HIS A 34 4.00 0.20 17.75
CA HIS A 34 4.55 1.57 17.78
C HIS A 34 3.69 2.51 18.62
N LEU A 35 2.36 2.42 18.54
CA LEU A 35 1.44 3.20 19.38
C LEU A 35 1.59 2.87 20.87
N HIS A 36 1.67 1.58 21.22
CA HIS A 36 1.91 1.16 22.60
C HIS A 36 3.29 1.59 23.12
N ARG A 37 4.33 1.51 22.28
CA ARG A 37 5.67 1.98 22.66
C ARG A 37 5.72 3.49 22.80
N PHE A 38 5.09 4.23 21.89
CA PHE A 38 4.96 5.68 21.98
C PHE A 38 4.30 6.09 23.31
N PHE A 39 3.17 5.45 23.67
CA PHE A 39 2.50 5.74 24.94
C PHE A 39 3.39 5.42 26.15
N ARG A 40 4.07 4.29 26.15
CA ARG A 40 4.99 3.92 27.26
C ARG A 40 6.16 4.88 27.42
N GLU A 41 6.74 5.36 26.33
CA GLU A 41 7.86 6.29 26.35
C GLU A 41 7.43 7.70 26.78
N ASN A 42 6.22 8.13 26.45
CA ASN A 42 5.73 9.48 26.69
C ASN A 42 4.74 9.58 27.87
N GLN A 43 4.24 8.47 28.41
CA GLN A 43 3.17 8.38 29.42
C GLN A 43 1.94 9.22 29.06
N SER A 44 1.67 9.36 27.75
CA SER A 44 0.61 10.21 27.19
C SER A 44 0.26 9.76 25.76
N ASN A 45 -0.97 10.01 25.34
CA ASN A 45 -1.40 9.92 23.96
C ASN A 45 -1.28 11.25 23.18
N ASP A 46 -0.67 12.28 23.81
CA ASP A 46 -0.43 13.57 23.17
C ASP A 46 0.70 13.46 22.16
N GLY A 47 0.31 13.30 20.93
CA GLY A 47 1.18 13.12 19.78
C GLY A 47 0.40 13.04 18.48
N TYR A 48 1.13 12.92 17.41
CA TYR A 48 0.61 12.99 16.05
C TYR A 48 1.10 11.81 15.21
N ILE A 49 0.29 11.45 14.24
CA ILE A 49 0.66 10.53 13.17
C ILE A 49 0.59 11.25 11.83
N LEU A 50 1.69 11.18 11.07
CA LEU A 50 1.73 11.55 9.67
C LEU A 50 1.43 10.27 8.87
N LEU A 51 0.43 10.33 8.02
CA LEU A 51 0.04 9.28 7.08
C LEU A 51 0.33 9.78 5.67
N MET A 52 1.10 9.02 4.89
CA MET A 52 1.52 9.39 3.54
C MET A 52 1.16 8.31 2.53
N ASP A 53 0.93 8.73 1.29
CA ASP A 53 0.63 7.91 0.13
C ASP A 53 1.30 8.54 -1.10
N PHE A 54 1.76 7.74 -2.07
CA PHE A 54 2.30 8.25 -3.32
C PHE A 54 1.22 8.29 -4.41
N SER A 55 1.30 9.28 -5.29
CA SER A 55 0.39 9.41 -6.44
C SER A 55 0.76 8.40 -7.51
N LYS A 56 -0.18 7.49 -7.86
CA LYS A 56 0.04 6.54 -8.96
C LYS A 56 1.42 5.88 -8.90
N TYR A 57 1.75 5.29 -7.74
CA TYR A 57 3.08 4.87 -7.37
C TYR A 57 3.80 4.07 -8.46
N TYR A 58 3.22 2.97 -8.93
CA TYR A 58 3.81 2.10 -9.95
C TYR A 58 3.90 2.76 -11.34
N ASP A 59 2.96 3.63 -11.67
CA ASP A 59 2.99 4.42 -12.91
C ASP A 59 4.15 5.42 -12.95
N ASN A 60 4.74 5.73 -11.78
CA ASN A 60 5.73 6.79 -11.62
C ASN A 60 7.12 6.31 -11.17
N ILE A 61 7.35 5.01 -11.14
CA ILE A 61 8.69 4.46 -10.93
C ILE A 61 9.51 4.69 -12.21
N ARG A 62 10.54 5.51 -12.12
CA ARG A 62 11.46 5.81 -13.22
C ARG A 62 12.45 4.67 -13.43
N HIS A 63 12.64 4.25 -14.66
CA HIS A 63 13.51 3.12 -15.01
C HIS A 63 14.99 3.43 -14.73
N ASP A 64 15.45 4.65 -15.03
CA ASP A 64 16.83 5.09 -14.74
C ASP A 64 17.12 5.04 -13.23
N LYS A 65 16.24 5.63 -12.42
CA LYS A 65 16.39 5.63 -10.96
C LYS A 65 16.28 4.23 -10.33
N LEU A 66 15.45 3.37 -10.91
CA LEU A 66 15.34 2.00 -10.47
C LEU A 66 16.62 1.21 -10.77
N MET A 67 17.21 1.40 -11.96
CA MET A 67 18.47 0.75 -12.31
C MET A 67 19.64 1.27 -11.45
N GLU A 68 19.75 2.58 -11.21
CA GLU A 68 20.71 3.14 -10.24
C GLU A 68 20.61 2.47 -8.86
N LEU A 69 19.38 2.16 -8.42
CA LEU A 69 19.14 1.46 -7.15
C LEU A 69 19.59 -0.01 -7.23
N PHE A 70 19.29 -0.71 -8.32
CA PHE A 70 19.69 -2.10 -8.50
C PHE A 70 21.21 -2.25 -8.59
N GLU A 71 21.90 -1.40 -9.35
CA GLU A 71 23.36 -1.34 -9.44
C GLU A 71 24.03 -1.18 -8.08
N LYS A 72 23.36 -0.49 -7.15
CA LYS A 72 23.88 -0.29 -5.79
C LYS A 72 23.80 -1.56 -4.93
N TYR A 73 22.88 -2.48 -5.20
CA TYR A 73 22.61 -3.62 -4.32
C TYR A 73 22.81 -4.98 -4.97
N VAL A 74 23.03 -5.04 -6.29
CA VAL A 74 23.25 -6.29 -7.04
C VAL A 74 24.64 -6.28 -7.63
N ASP A 75 25.50 -7.20 -7.15
CA ASP A 75 26.91 -7.35 -7.58
C ASP A 75 27.07 -8.38 -8.73
N ASP A 76 26.06 -8.56 -9.58
CA ASP A 76 26.06 -9.54 -10.67
C ASP A 76 25.66 -8.85 -11.98
N ASP A 77 26.64 -8.64 -12.87
CA ASP A 77 26.46 -7.97 -14.16
C ASP A 77 25.43 -8.68 -15.05
N THR A 78 25.36 -10.01 -15.00
CA THR A 78 24.38 -10.79 -15.78
C THR A 78 22.97 -10.57 -15.25
N ALA A 79 22.82 -10.53 -13.92
CA ALA A 79 21.53 -10.21 -13.29
C ALA A 79 21.11 -8.78 -13.59
N LEU A 80 22.03 -7.81 -13.50
CA LEU A 80 21.75 -6.40 -13.84
C LEU A 80 21.33 -6.24 -15.30
N TRP A 81 22.03 -6.88 -16.24
CA TRP A 81 21.65 -6.89 -17.65
C TRP A 81 20.24 -7.46 -17.85
N PHE A 82 19.91 -8.55 -17.15
CA PHE A 82 18.58 -9.17 -17.24
C PHE A 82 17.48 -8.26 -16.65
N LEU A 83 17.75 -7.66 -15.49
CA LEU A 83 16.85 -6.68 -14.86
C LEU A 83 16.60 -5.47 -15.75
N GLU A 84 17.66 -4.93 -16.40
CA GLU A 84 17.53 -3.85 -17.37
C GLU A 84 16.58 -4.20 -18.52
N LYS A 85 16.71 -5.44 -19.08
CA LYS A 85 15.80 -5.90 -20.15
C LYS A 85 14.36 -6.02 -19.68
N ILE A 86 14.12 -6.51 -18.47
CA ILE A 86 12.78 -6.58 -17.89
C ILE A 86 12.21 -5.18 -17.71
N VAL A 87 12.96 -4.26 -17.10
CA VAL A 87 12.54 -2.89 -16.82
C VAL A 87 12.31 -2.11 -18.13
N ASP A 88 13.20 -2.25 -19.14
CA ASP A 88 13.04 -1.56 -20.42
C ASP A 88 11.81 -2.08 -21.21
N ASN A 89 11.38 -3.33 -20.97
CA ASN A 89 10.16 -3.86 -21.58
C ASN A 89 8.87 -3.24 -20.99
N GLU A 90 8.95 -2.60 -19.85
CA GLU A 90 7.82 -1.91 -19.19
C GLU A 90 7.62 -0.46 -19.68
N LYS A 91 8.47 0.04 -20.60
CA LYS A 91 8.32 1.38 -21.18
C LYS A 91 7.00 1.53 -21.91
N VAL A 92 6.39 2.70 -21.80
CA VAL A 92 5.08 3.01 -22.39
C VAL A 92 5.25 3.76 -23.69
N ASP A 93 4.58 3.31 -24.78
CA ASP A 93 4.55 4.04 -26.05
C ASP A 93 3.72 5.32 -25.91
N VAL A 94 4.38 6.45 -26.00
CA VAL A 94 3.79 7.79 -25.92
C VAL A 94 4.04 8.61 -27.19
N SER A 95 4.05 7.93 -28.35
CA SER A 95 4.31 8.54 -29.67
C SER A 95 3.36 9.70 -30.01
N TYR A 96 2.21 9.79 -29.35
CA TYR A 96 1.23 10.86 -29.50
C TYR A 96 1.59 12.15 -28.74
N MET A 97 2.52 12.09 -27.78
CA MET A 97 2.89 13.25 -26.97
C MET A 97 3.84 14.17 -27.73
N SER A 98 3.62 15.47 -27.64
CA SER A 98 4.63 16.47 -27.99
C SER A 98 5.88 16.33 -27.09
N ASP A 99 6.94 17.07 -27.40
CA ASP A 99 8.14 17.03 -26.55
C ASP A 99 7.88 17.68 -25.18
N GLU A 100 7.08 18.74 -25.14
CA GLU A 100 6.67 19.42 -23.89
C GLU A 100 5.78 18.50 -23.01
N GLU A 101 4.84 17.78 -23.61
CA GLU A 101 4.00 16.79 -22.91
C GLU A 101 4.84 15.62 -22.37
N TYR A 102 5.85 15.19 -23.14
CA TYR A 102 6.76 14.14 -22.71
C TYR A 102 7.59 14.56 -21.50
N GLU A 103 8.21 15.75 -21.52
CA GLU A 103 8.97 16.28 -20.39
C GLU A 103 8.06 16.44 -19.16
N SER A 104 6.87 17.00 -19.34
CA SER A 104 5.87 17.07 -18.27
C SER A 104 5.51 15.69 -17.72
N ALA A 105 5.32 14.68 -18.56
CA ALA A 105 5.01 13.32 -18.11
C ALA A 105 6.18 12.65 -17.39
N MET A 106 7.43 13.04 -17.68
CA MET A 106 8.62 12.58 -16.95
C MET A 106 8.70 13.20 -15.56
N ASP A 107 8.38 14.48 -15.41
CA ASP A 107 8.54 15.24 -14.17
C ASP A 107 7.28 15.17 -13.28
N ASP A 108 6.09 15.17 -13.88
CA ASP A 108 4.81 15.10 -13.18
C ASP A 108 4.26 13.67 -13.04
N VAL A 109 3.04 13.56 -12.50
CA VAL A 109 2.35 12.28 -12.29
C VAL A 109 1.81 11.73 -13.60
N PHE A 110 2.44 10.70 -14.12
CA PHE A 110 1.88 9.90 -15.22
C PHE A 110 0.71 9.02 -14.72
N ASN A 111 -0.30 8.81 -15.57
CA ASN A 111 -1.48 8.01 -15.27
C ASN A 111 -1.75 6.99 -16.40
N SER A 112 -1.37 5.74 -16.18
CA SER A 112 -1.54 4.66 -17.15
C SER A 112 -3.00 4.44 -17.56
N LEU A 113 -3.96 4.62 -16.65
CA LEU A 113 -5.40 4.47 -16.95
C LEU A 113 -5.95 5.54 -17.89
N GLU A 114 -5.31 6.70 -17.97
CA GLU A 114 -5.65 7.73 -18.97
C GLU A 114 -4.99 7.42 -20.31
N HIS A 115 -3.74 6.96 -20.25
CA HIS A 115 -3.02 6.49 -21.44
C HIS A 115 -3.74 5.32 -22.14
N GLU A 116 -4.32 4.36 -21.41
CA GLU A 116 -5.09 3.25 -21.97
C GLU A 116 -6.30 3.69 -22.83
N LYS A 117 -6.77 4.93 -22.67
CA LYS A 117 -7.87 5.50 -23.45
C LYS A 117 -7.43 6.15 -24.77
N VAL A 118 -6.13 6.29 -24.98
CA VAL A 118 -5.57 6.86 -26.22
C VAL A 118 -5.83 5.92 -27.39
N ASP A 119 -6.15 6.50 -28.55
CA ASP A 119 -6.37 5.73 -29.79
C ASP A 119 -5.08 4.97 -30.15
N LYS A 120 -5.19 3.66 -30.30
CA LYS A 120 -4.06 2.77 -30.60
C LYS A 120 -3.35 3.13 -31.93
N SER A 121 -4.02 3.79 -32.86
CA SER A 121 -3.43 4.27 -34.13
C SER A 121 -2.35 5.34 -33.91
N LEU A 122 -2.38 6.03 -32.77
CA LEU A 122 -1.39 7.04 -32.35
C LEU A 122 -0.15 6.45 -31.70
N LEU A 123 -0.19 5.17 -31.30
CA LEU A 123 0.89 4.44 -30.65
C LEU A 123 1.79 3.82 -31.74
N THR A 124 2.72 4.60 -32.26
CA THR A 124 3.53 4.23 -33.43
C THR A 124 4.88 3.61 -33.10
N GLY A 125 5.22 3.44 -31.84
CA GLY A 125 6.51 2.90 -31.39
C GLY A 125 7.69 3.84 -31.61
N LYS A 126 7.49 5.15 -31.76
CA LYS A 126 8.54 6.13 -32.05
C LYS A 126 9.05 6.87 -30.79
N LYS A 127 8.22 6.98 -29.75
CA LYS A 127 8.56 7.67 -28.50
C LYS A 127 8.12 6.84 -27.31
N PHE A 128 9.02 6.56 -26.36
CA PHE A 128 8.74 5.73 -25.20
C PHE A 128 9.03 6.46 -23.91
N LEU A 129 8.06 6.49 -23.00
CA LEU A 129 8.22 6.95 -21.63
C LEU A 129 8.86 5.82 -20.80
N ARG A 130 10.05 6.07 -20.23
CA ARG A 130 10.76 5.14 -19.36
C ARG A 130 10.38 5.36 -17.90
N LYS A 131 9.09 5.20 -17.64
CA LYS A 131 8.42 5.40 -16.35
C LYS A 131 7.19 4.49 -16.35
N HIS A 132 6.94 3.77 -15.35
CA HIS A 132 5.88 2.78 -15.18
C HIS A 132 6.44 1.37 -14.97
N LEU A 133 5.77 0.63 -14.07
CA LEU A 133 5.94 -0.82 -13.93
C LEU A 133 4.56 -1.48 -13.86
N ASN A 134 4.36 -2.55 -14.59
CA ASN A 134 3.14 -3.35 -14.52
C ASN A 134 3.06 -4.09 -13.18
N ILE A 135 1.90 -3.98 -12.53
CA ILE A 135 1.63 -4.71 -11.30
C ILE A 135 1.27 -6.16 -11.66
N GLY A 136 2.08 -7.13 -11.24
CA GLY A 136 1.71 -8.54 -11.40
C GLY A 136 2.88 -9.51 -11.44
N ASP A 137 4.08 -9.06 -11.71
CA ASP A 137 5.27 -9.89 -11.64
C ASP A 137 6.09 -9.69 -10.34
N GLN A 138 7.05 -10.59 -10.09
CA GLN A 138 7.88 -10.56 -8.90
C GLN A 138 8.88 -9.40 -8.93
N VAL A 139 9.41 -9.05 -10.10
CA VAL A 139 10.39 -7.96 -10.26
C VAL A 139 9.73 -6.63 -9.94
N ALA A 140 8.52 -6.37 -10.45
CA ALA A 140 7.76 -5.17 -10.12
C ALA A 140 7.43 -5.08 -8.62
N GLN A 141 7.11 -6.22 -7.96
CA GLN A 141 6.87 -6.23 -6.51
C GLN A 141 8.15 -5.93 -5.73
N ASP A 142 9.27 -6.51 -6.10
CA ASP A 142 10.56 -6.28 -5.45
C ASP A 142 11.04 -4.84 -5.71
N ALA A 143 10.87 -4.31 -6.92
CA ALA A 143 11.10 -2.92 -7.26
C ALA A 143 10.24 -1.99 -6.39
N GLY A 144 8.94 -2.27 -6.27
CA GLY A 144 8.01 -1.47 -5.47
C GLY A 144 8.35 -1.41 -3.98
N ILE A 145 8.95 -2.44 -3.40
CA ILE A 145 9.42 -2.38 -2.00
C ILE A 145 10.81 -1.77 -1.86
N ALA A 146 11.66 -1.85 -2.89
CA ALA A 146 13.02 -1.33 -2.87
C ALA A 146 13.10 0.16 -3.21
N TYR A 147 12.31 0.63 -4.16
CA TYR A 147 12.39 1.99 -4.70
C TYR A 147 12.36 3.10 -3.64
N PRO A 148 11.55 3.05 -2.56
CA PRO A 148 11.54 4.04 -1.50
C PRO A 148 12.61 3.82 -0.40
N ILE A 149 13.59 2.91 -0.57
CA ILE A 149 14.69 2.72 0.42
C ILE A 149 15.38 4.04 0.80
N PRO A 150 15.68 4.97 -0.13
CA PRO A 150 16.28 6.25 0.24
C PRO A 150 15.43 7.05 1.22
N ILE A 151 14.10 7.06 1.05
CA ILE A 151 13.15 7.70 1.97
C ILE A 151 13.12 6.98 3.31
N ASP A 152 13.05 5.63 3.30
CA ASP A 152 13.06 4.80 4.51
C ASP A 152 14.31 5.07 5.35
N ASN A 153 15.49 5.10 4.71
CA ASN A 153 16.77 5.37 5.35
C ASN A 153 16.85 6.79 5.88
N TYR A 154 16.37 7.77 5.13
CA TYR A 154 16.32 9.15 5.59
C TYR A 154 15.50 9.27 6.88
N ILE A 155 14.30 8.73 6.91
CA ILE A 155 13.43 8.78 8.08
C ILE A 155 14.04 8.02 9.27
N LYS A 156 14.53 6.79 9.04
CA LYS A 156 15.01 5.91 10.12
C LYS A 156 16.40 6.26 10.61
N ILE A 157 17.33 6.56 9.70
CA ILE A 157 18.76 6.72 10.00
C ILE A 157 19.09 8.20 10.18
N VAL A 158 18.78 9.03 9.18
CA VAL A 158 19.17 10.45 9.22
C VAL A 158 18.35 11.22 10.27
N LYS A 159 17.04 11.03 10.28
CA LYS A 159 16.14 11.70 11.24
C LYS A 159 15.97 10.92 12.56
N GLY A 160 16.45 9.70 12.65
CA GLY A 160 16.39 8.89 13.87
C GLY A 160 14.97 8.55 14.34
N VAL A 161 13.97 8.54 13.42
CA VAL A 161 12.57 8.32 13.77
C VAL A 161 12.35 6.87 14.21
N LYS A 162 11.95 6.67 15.47
CA LYS A 162 11.71 5.34 16.05
C LYS A 162 10.45 4.68 15.47
N PHE A 163 9.36 5.43 15.34
CA PHE A 163 8.01 4.93 15.04
C PHE A 163 7.62 5.27 13.60
N TYR A 164 8.23 4.56 12.67
CA TYR A 164 7.97 4.63 11.24
C TYR A 164 7.74 3.24 10.68
N GLY A 165 6.79 3.09 9.77
CA GLY A 165 6.58 1.86 9.04
C GLY A 165 5.89 2.11 7.71
N ARG A 166 6.09 1.16 6.75
CA ARG A 166 5.61 1.27 5.38
C ARG A 166 5.00 -0.05 4.89
N TYR A 167 3.99 0.07 4.05
CA TYR A 167 3.41 -1.02 3.26
C TYR A 167 3.22 -0.53 1.82
N MET A 168 4.14 -0.87 0.93
CA MET A 168 4.22 -0.32 -0.44
C MET A 168 4.29 1.21 -0.42
N ASP A 169 3.28 1.87 -0.98
CA ASP A 169 3.07 3.31 -1.04
C ASP A 169 2.48 3.92 0.22
N ASP A 170 1.77 3.12 1.03
CA ASP A 170 1.21 3.57 2.31
C ASP A 170 2.26 3.59 3.42
N SER A 171 2.47 4.72 4.08
CA SER A 171 3.41 4.84 5.19
C SER A 171 2.89 5.69 6.34
N TYR A 172 3.48 5.51 7.53
CA TYR A 172 3.15 6.32 8.71
C TYR A 172 4.39 6.67 9.51
N VAL A 173 4.36 7.87 10.11
CA VAL A 173 5.35 8.34 11.10
C VAL A 173 4.62 8.82 12.34
N ILE A 174 5.04 8.39 13.55
CA ILE A 174 4.47 8.86 14.82
C ILE A 174 5.52 9.71 15.55
N HIS A 175 5.11 10.90 15.99
CA HIS A 175 5.95 11.82 16.73
C HIS A 175 5.13 12.71 17.68
N ARG A 176 5.75 13.22 18.75
CA ARG A 176 5.10 14.16 19.69
C ARG A 176 4.88 15.53 19.07
N ASP A 177 5.85 15.99 18.29
CA ASP A 177 5.88 17.31 17.73
C ASP A 177 5.27 17.31 16.32
N LYS A 178 4.23 18.12 16.12
CA LYS A 178 3.55 18.30 14.85
C LYS A 178 4.40 19.08 13.85
N GLU A 179 5.17 20.08 14.32
CA GLU A 179 6.01 20.90 13.43
C GLU A 179 7.19 20.06 12.90
N PHE A 180 7.74 19.17 13.72
CA PHE A 180 8.70 18.18 13.25
C PHE A 180 8.14 17.34 12.10
N LEU A 181 6.89 16.84 12.22
CA LEU A 181 6.26 16.06 11.15
C LEU A 181 5.99 16.87 9.88
N LYS A 182 5.68 18.16 10.00
CA LYS A 182 5.53 19.05 8.85
C LYS A 182 6.88 19.28 8.14
N GLY A 183 7.94 19.55 8.88
CA GLY A 183 9.29 19.70 8.35
C GLY A 183 9.76 18.42 7.66
N LEU A 184 9.58 17.27 8.32
CA LEU A 184 9.91 15.96 7.75
C LEU A 184 9.14 15.68 6.44
N LEU A 185 7.85 16.06 6.37
CA LEU A 185 7.06 15.90 5.14
C LEU A 185 7.63 16.70 3.98
N ILE A 186 8.09 17.95 4.21
CA ILE A 186 8.72 18.78 3.18
C ILE A 186 9.98 18.09 2.64
N GLU A 187 10.84 17.61 3.53
CA GLU A 187 12.07 16.92 3.16
C GLU A 187 11.80 15.60 2.41
N ILE A 188 10.75 14.85 2.81
CA ILE A 188 10.34 13.64 2.10
C ILE A 188 9.81 13.97 0.70
N VAL A 189 9.08 15.08 0.52
CA VAL A 189 8.60 15.52 -0.80
C VAL A 189 9.77 15.80 -1.72
N GLU A 190 10.84 16.45 -1.23
CA GLU A 190 12.06 16.72 -2.01
C GLU A 190 12.74 15.40 -2.42
N ILE A 191 12.96 14.47 -1.49
CA ILE A 191 13.57 13.17 -1.80
C ILE A 191 12.72 12.36 -2.77
N ALA A 192 11.39 12.38 -2.59
CA ALA A 192 10.47 11.70 -3.50
C ALA A 192 10.53 12.28 -4.91
N HIS A 193 10.60 13.61 -5.03
CA HIS A 193 10.79 14.30 -6.31
C HIS A 193 12.09 13.88 -7.00
N ASP A 194 13.23 13.82 -6.28
CA ASP A 194 14.51 13.35 -6.80
C ASP A 194 14.46 11.90 -7.31
N LEU A 195 13.60 11.09 -6.70
CA LEU A 195 13.30 9.73 -7.16
C LEU A 195 12.29 9.69 -8.33
N GLY A 196 11.68 10.83 -8.70
CA GLY A 196 10.65 10.91 -9.73
C GLY A 196 9.27 10.40 -9.31
N ILE A 197 9.02 10.25 -8.00
CA ILE A 197 7.71 9.91 -7.45
C ILE A 197 7.12 11.09 -6.68
N THR A 198 5.81 11.19 -6.65
CA THR A 198 5.11 12.34 -6.05
C THR A 198 4.31 11.92 -4.82
N VAL A 199 4.55 12.59 -3.69
CA VAL A 199 3.73 12.42 -2.49
C VAL A 199 2.32 12.96 -2.76
N ASN A 200 1.30 12.18 -2.50
CA ASN A 200 -0.10 12.58 -2.67
C ASN A 200 -0.55 13.48 -1.52
N LEU A 201 -0.30 14.79 -1.63
CA LEU A 201 -0.65 15.77 -0.59
C LEU A 201 -2.15 15.82 -0.26
N ARG A 202 -3.05 15.42 -1.19
CA ARG A 202 -4.50 15.36 -0.94
C ARG A 202 -4.88 14.21 0.00
N LYS A 203 -4.13 13.13 0.00
CA LYS A 203 -4.33 11.98 0.89
C LYS A 203 -3.42 12.03 2.13
N THR A 204 -2.30 12.71 2.06
CA THR A 204 -1.36 12.88 3.18
C THR A 204 -1.99 13.71 4.29
N ARG A 205 -1.88 13.23 5.53
CA ARG A 205 -2.53 13.85 6.70
C ARG A 205 -1.69 13.74 7.94
N ILE A 206 -1.68 14.79 8.75
CA ILE A 206 -1.19 14.76 10.14
C ILE A 206 -2.39 14.82 11.07
N CYS A 207 -2.65 13.72 11.80
CA CYS A 207 -3.76 13.57 12.72
C CYS A 207 -3.24 13.47 14.16
N LYS A 208 -4.05 13.89 15.16
CA LYS A 208 -3.76 13.58 16.57
C LYS A 208 -3.95 12.08 16.80
N LEU A 209 -3.11 11.47 17.65
CA LEU A 209 -3.23 10.06 18.00
C LEU A 209 -4.54 9.75 18.74
N SER A 210 -5.10 10.73 19.46
CA SER A 210 -6.38 10.63 20.17
C SER A 210 -7.61 10.66 19.26
N GLU A 211 -7.47 11.16 18.03
CA GLU A 211 -8.54 11.20 17.04
C GLU A 211 -8.63 9.87 16.28
N MET A 212 -9.75 9.66 15.55
CA MET A 212 -9.89 8.49 14.66
C MET A 212 -9.27 8.78 13.29
N TRP A 213 -8.22 8.08 12.97
CA TRP A 213 -7.56 8.10 11.66
C TRP A 213 -7.54 6.70 11.04
N ARG A 214 -7.15 6.60 9.77
CA ARG A 214 -7.24 5.35 9.00
C ARG A 214 -5.89 5.00 8.37
N PHE A 215 -5.46 3.74 8.56
CA PHE A 215 -4.31 3.15 7.90
C PHE A 215 -4.62 1.72 7.47
N LEU A 216 -4.21 1.32 6.25
CA LEU A 216 -4.45 0.01 5.67
C LEU A 216 -5.89 -0.49 5.93
N GLN A 217 -6.88 0.39 5.65
CA GLN A 217 -8.31 0.12 5.69
C GLN A 217 -8.93 -0.03 7.10
N ILE A 218 -8.14 0.03 8.16
CA ILE A 218 -8.62 0.00 9.55
C ILE A 218 -8.54 1.40 10.15
N GLN A 219 -9.51 1.75 10.98
CA GLN A 219 -9.52 2.98 11.78
C GLN A 219 -8.88 2.71 13.13
N TYR A 220 -8.04 3.64 13.57
CA TYR A 220 -7.30 3.58 14.84
C TYR A 220 -7.46 4.86 15.63
N SER A 221 -7.33 4.76 16.95
CA SER A 221 -7.04 5.87 17.86
C SER A 221 -6.30 5.35 19.09
N LEU A 222 -5.55 6.22 19.76
CA LEU A 222 -4.85 5.93 21.00
C LEU A 222 -5.55 6.67 22.14
N THR A 223 -6.02 5.93 23.16
CA THR A 223 -6.68 6.53 24.32
C THR A 223 -5.66 7.13 25.31
N ASP A 224 -6.14 7.94 26.23
CA ASP A 224 -5.39 8.50 27.37
C ASP A 224 -4.86 7.44 28.35
N THR A 225 -5.45 6.23 28.30
CA THR A 225 -4.99 5.07 29.07
C THR A 225 -3.99 4.18 28.32
N GLY A 226 -3.55 4.58 27.11
CA GLY A 226 -2.64 3.81 26.28
C GLY A 226 -3.26 2.65 25.52
N ARG A 227 -4.59 2.50 25.56
CA ARG A 227 -5.30 1.49 24.78
C ARG A 227 -5.40 1.92 23.34
N VAL A 228 -5.03 1.03 22.41
CA VAL A 228 -5.29 1.21 20.98
C VAL A 228 -6.70 0.74 20.66
N ILE A 229 -7.53 1.65 20.17
CA ILE A 229 -8.85 1.32 19.61
C ILE A 229 -8.68 1.11 18.11
N HIS A 230 -9.19 0.00 17.61
CA HIS A 230 -9.24 -0.27 16.17
C HIS A 230 -10.65 -0.71 15.77
N LYS A 231 -11.10 -0.34 14.59
CA LYS A 231 -12.41 -0.77 14.04
C LYS A 231 -12.46 -0.70 12.53
N ILE A 232 -13.32 -1.53 11.95
CA ILE A 232 -13.64 -1.46 10.53
C ILE A 232 -14.62 -0.31 10.29
N HIS A 233 -14.39 0.47 9.25
CA HIS A 233 -15.31 1.54 8.87
C HIS A 233 -16.69 0.99 8.49
N PRO A 234 -17.83 1.53 8.99
CA PRO A 234 -19.18 1.00 8.76
C PRO A 234 -19.54 0.84 7.27
N LYS A 235 -19.17 1.78 6.41
CA LYS A 235 -19.41 1.70 4.96
C LYS A 235 -18.79 0.44 4.33
N ARG A 236 -17.61 0.00 4.83
CA ARG A 236 -16.95 -1.21 4.34
C ARG A 236 -17.74 -2.46 4.70
N LEU A 237 -18.24 -2.55 5.93
CA LEU A 237 -19.13 -3.66 6.35
C LEU A 237 -20.40 -3.69 5.53
N THR A 238 -21.01 -2.54 5.26
CA THR A 238 -22.20 -2.43 4.40
C THR A 238 -21.88 -2.91 2.98
N GLY A 239 -20.75 -2.49 2.40
CA GLY A 239 -20.30 -2.96 1.09
C GLY A 239 -20.08 -4.47 1.06
N MET A 240 -19.48 -5.02 2.12
CA MET A 240 -19.24 -6.47 2.22
C MET A 240 -20.54 -7.28 2.38
N ARG A 241 -21.51 -6.78 3.14
CA ARG A 241 -22.85 -7.40 3.23
C ARG A 241 -23.55 -7.45 1.87
N ARG A 242 -23.45 -6.37 1.08
CA ARG A 242 -23.99 -6.33 -0.29
C ARG A 242 -23.27 -7.34 -1.20
N LYS A 243 -21.92 -7.42 -1.09
CA LYS A 243 -21.13 -8.39 -1.85
C LYS A 243 -21.47 -9.83 -1.48
N ALA A 244 -21.62 -10.15 -0.18
CA ALA A 244 -22.02 -11.46 0.29
C ALA A 244 -23.35 -11.90 -0.32
N LYS A 245 -24.37 -11.02 -0.29
CA LYS A 245 -25.68 -11.29 -0.91
C LYS A 245 -25.58 -11.59 -2.41
N LYS A 246 -24.74 -10.86 -3.16
CA LYS A 246 -24.55 -11.11 -4.60
C LYS A 246 -23.83 -12.43 -4.85
N LEU A 247 -22.79 -12.74 -4.07
CA LEU A 247 -21.99 -13.94 -4.27
C LEU A 247 -22.75 -15.23 -3.89
N ALA A 248 -23.64 -15.17 -2.88
CA ALA A 248 -24.49 -16.28 -2.52
C ALA A 248 -25.44 -16.73 -3.66
N LEU A 249 -25.74 -15.83 -4.60
CA LEU A 249 -26.59 -16.14 -5.77
C LEU A 249 -25.83 -16.84 -6.90
N ILE A 250 -24.49 -16.67 -6.98
CA ILE A 250 -23.71 -17.08 -8.16
C ILE A 250 -22.63 -18.13 -7.86
N LEU A 251 -22.20 -18.26 -6.60
CA LEU A 251 -21.16 -19.21 -6.21
C LEU A 251 -21.79 -20.53 -5.73
N SER A 252 -21.02 -21.61 -5.78
CA SER A 252 -21.34 -22.83 -5.06
C SER A 252 -21.27 -22.58 -3.53
N GLU A 253 -21.94 -23.44 -2.73
CA GLU A 253 -21.86 -23.32 -1.26
C GLU A 253 -20.41 -23.32 -0.76
N LYS A 254 -19.59 -24.22 -1.30
CA LYS A 254 -18.18 -24.35 -0.93
C LYS A 254 -17.39 -23.08 -1.25
N ASP A 255 -17.52 -22.55 -2.47
CA ASP A 255 -16.79 -21.36 -2.89
C ASP A 255 -17.24 -20.12 -2.12
N PHE A 256 -18.54 -20.03 -1.80
CA PHE A 256 -19.05 -18.95 -0.95
C PHE A 256 -18.50 -19.03 0.47
N ASP A 257 -18.47 -20.23 1.07
CA ASP A 257 -17.89 -20.45 2.41
C ASP A 257 -16.40 -20.08 2.45
N ASP A 258 -15.63 -20.55 1.48
CA ASP A 258 -14.19 -20.29 1.39
C ASP A 258 -13.92 -18.80 1.23
N TRP A 259 -14.67 -18.11 0.37
CA TRP A 259 -14.61 -16.66 0.22
C TRP A 259 -14.97 -15.91 1.51
N PHE A 260 -16.10 -16.30 2.16
CA PHE A 260 -16.57 -15.65 3.38
C PHE A 260 -15.58 -15.83 4.53
N ARG A 261 -15.09 -17.05 4.75
CA ARG A 261 -14.10 -17.38 5.80
C ARG A 261 -12.80 -16.63 5.59
N SER A 262 -12.28 -16.61 4.37
CA SER A 262 -11.06 -15.87 4.04
C SER A 262 -11.18 -14.39 4.41
N TRP A 263 -12.26 -13.75 3.98
CA TRP A 263 -12.50 -12.36 4.30
C TRP A 263 -12.76 -12.14 5.80
N PHE A 264 -13.61 -12.98 6.44
CA PHE A 264 -13.98 -12.83 7.84
C PHE A 264 -12.78 -12.99 8.77
N ASN A 265 -11.96 -14.01 8.56
CA ASN A 265 -10.76 -14.27 9.36
C ASN A 265 -9.74 -13.13 9.27
N GLY A 266 -9.54 -12.54 8.10
CA GLY A 266 -8.65 -11.39 7.92
C GLY A 266 -9.16 -10.09 8.55
N HIS A 267 -10.43 -10.03 9.02
CA HIS A 267 -11.05 -8.79 9.49
C HIS A 267 -11.73 -8.90 10.86
N CYS A 268 -12.03 -10.12 11.35
CA CYS A 268 -12.81 -10.31 12.59
C CYS A 268 -12.15 -9.69 13.83
N HIS A 269 -10.82 -9.61 13.88
CA HIS A 269 -10.10 -8.96 14.98
C HIS A 269 -10.44 -7.47 15.12
N TYR A 270 -10.78 -6.81 14.00
CA TYR A 270 -11.12 -5.39 13.94
C TYR A 270 -12.62 -5.12 14.06
N MET A 271 -13.43 -6.16 14.30
CA MET A 271 -14.88 -6.05 14.49
C MET A 271 -15.25 -6.04 15.97
N SER A 272 -16.29 -5.28 16.33
CA SER A 272 -16.94 -5.44 17.62
C SER A 272 -17.62 -6.81 17.72
N LYS A 273 -17.94 -7.26 18.94
CA LYS A 273 -18.70 -8.52 19.15
C LYS A 273 -19.99 -8.54 18.33
N LEU A 274 -20.75 -7.43 18.36
CA LEU A 274 -22.02 -7.30 17.61
C LEU A 274 -21.78 -7.34 16.09
N GLN A 275 -20.73 -6.70 15.57
CA GLN A 275 -20.41 -6.75 14.15
C GLN A 275 -20.04 -8.16 13.70
N ARG A 276 -19.31 -8.92 14.52
CA ARG A 276 -18.97 -10.33 14.22
C ARG A 276 -20.23 -11.19 14.18
N SER A 277 -21.08 -11.12 15.22
CA SER A 277 -22.35 -11.85 15.28
C SER A 277 -23.19 -11.57 14.05
N ASN A 278 -23.46 -10.28 13.76
CA ASN A 278 -24.29 -9.88 12.62
C ASN A 278 -23.74 -10.34 11.25
N MET A 279 -22.41 -10.50 11.11
CA MET A 279 -21.82 -11.03 9.86
C MET A 279 -21.96 -12.54 9.76
N LEU A 280 -21.80 -13.27 10.88
CA LEU A 280 -22.00 -14.72 10.93
C LEU A 280 -23.48 -15.08 10.72
N ASP A 281 -24.39 -14.35 11.37
CA ASP A 281 -25.84 -14.53 11.20
C ASP A 281 -26.26 -14.26 9.75
N LEU A 282 -25.71 -13.23 9.10
CA LEU A 282 -25.93 -12.99 7.68
C LEU A 282 -25.45 -14.16 6.82
N CYS A 283 -24.24 -14.68 7.09
CA CYS A 283 -23.70 -15.81 6.34
C CYS A 283 -24.62 -17.04 6.47
N LYS A 284 -25.02 -17.38 7.71
CA LYS A 284 -25.94 -18.49 7.99
C LYS A 284 -27.26 -18.31 7.24
N LYS A 285 -27.88 -17.15 7.35
CA LYS A 285 -29.14 -16.83 6.66
C LYS A 285 -29.02 -16.98 5.14
N LEU A 286 -27.95 -16.48 4.53
CA LEU A 286 -27.74 -16.62 3.08
C LEU A 286 -27.55 -18.07 2.65
N LYS A 287 -26.92 -18.90 3.49
CA LYS A 287 -26.78 -20.35 3.21
C LYS A 287 -28.11 -21.04 3.28
N GLU A 288 -28.92 -20.74 4.29
CA GLU A 288 -30.27 -21.29 4.42
C GLU A 288 -31.16 -20.92 3.23
N GLU A 289 -31.12 -19.64 2.80
CA GLU A 289 -31.95 -19.15 1.68
C GLU A 289 -31.55 -19.71 0.31
N HIS A 290 -30.23 -19.92 0.06
CA HIS A 290 -29.77 -20.24 -1.29
C HIS A 290 -29.27 -21.66 -1.50
N TYR A 291 -28.85 -22.34 -0.44
CA TYR A 291 -28.28 -23.69 -0.57
C TYR A 291 -29.08 -24.78 0.14
N TYR A 292 -29.74 -24.44 1.26
CA TYR A 292 -30.51 -25.46 2.04
C TYR A 292 -32.03 -25.39 1.81
N GLY A 293 -32.54 -24.23 1.34
CA GLY A 293 -33.99 -24.06 1.08
C GLY A 293 -34.48 -24.62 -0.26
N LYS A 294 -33.65 -25.37 -0.99
CA LYS A 294 -34.03 -26.04 -2.26
C LYS A 294 -34.29 -27.56 -2.15
N THR A 295 -34.29 -28.10 -0.98
CA THR A 295 -34.74 -29.47 -0.74
C THR A 295 -36.20 -29.45 -0.31
N ASP A 296 -37.04 -29.95 -1.20
CA ASP A 296 -38.47 -30.28 -1.12
C ASP A 296 -39.42 -29.28 -1.81
N PHE A 297 -39.50 -29.48 -3.12
CA PHE A 297 -40.79 -29.50 -3.87
C PHE A 297 -40.54 -30.09 -5.25
N SER A 298 -40.52 -31.43 -5.33
CA SER A 298 -40.82 -32.19 -6.54
C SER A 298 -41.64 -33.41 -6.16
#